data_33b56c184dd1693d5c9a9704bbc8dcd6
#
_entry.id   33b56c184dd1693d5c9a9704bbc8dcd6
#
_cell.length_a   1.000
_cell.length_b   1.000
_cell.length_c   1.000
_cell.angle_alpha   90.00
_cell.angle_beta   90.00
_cell.angle_gamma   90.00
#
_symmetry.space_group_name_H-M   'P 1'
#
loop_
_entity.id
_entity.type
_entity.pdbx_description
1 polymer ?
#
loop_
_entity_poly.entity_id
_entity_poly.type
_entity_poly.pdbx_seq_one_letter_code
_entity_poly.pdbx_strand_id
1 'polypeptide(L)'
;MNSQKGIVGCLLLACTLQMPAQVKTYKYRVNFRDKAETTYTLDNPSAYLSERALERRMRQRLPVDSTDLPVCQSYIDMLVGKGVCPVSKSKWNNTVVVQVSDTSVIDKVAALPFVDSSRQYSCPQCQP
;
A
#
# COMPACT_ATOMS: atom_id res chain seq x y z
N MET A 1 42.63 17.82 61.81
CA MET A 1 41.24 18.13 62.04
C MET A 1 40.64 18.70 60.80
N ASN A 2 40.36 17.86 59.81
CA ASN A 2 39.84 18.33 58.51
C ASN A 2 38.54 17.58 58.23
N SER A 3 37.46 18.31 58.37
CA SER A 3 36.13 17.86 57.95
C SER A 3 36.02 17.91 56.45
N GLN A 4 36.18 16.78 55.80
CA GLN A 4 35.86 16.58 54.37
C GLN A 4 34.38 16.29 54.26
N LYS A 5 33.63 17.31 53.97
CA LYS A 5 32.21 17.17 53.59
C LYS A 5 32.20 16.70 52.12
N GLY A 6 31.96 15.38 51.95
CA GLY A 6 31.72 14.80 50.63
C GLY A 6 30.43 15.32 50.05
N ILE A 7 30.55 16.06 48.94
CA ILE A 7 29.43 16.40 48.11
C ILE A 7 29.11 15.19 47.26
N VAL A 8 28.10 14.45 47.66
CA VAL A 8 27.51 13.41 46.83
C VAL A 8 26.74 14.11 45.73
N GLY A 9 27.39 14.23 44.58
CA GLY A 9 26.76 14.70 43.35
C GLY A 9 25.74 13.65 42.91
N CYS A 10 24.47 13.93 43.14
CA CYS A 10 23.36 13.17 42.60
C CYS A 10 23.28 13.41 41.09
N LEU A 11 23.98 12.56 40.34
CA LEU A 11 23.89 12.56 38.87
C LEU A 11 22.52 11.98 38.48
N LEU A 12 21.52 12.88 38.42
CA LEU A 12 20.23 12.56 37.83
C LEU A 12 20.44 12.32 36.35
N LEU A 13 20.61 11.04 36.01
CA LEU A 13 20.59 10.54 34.64
C LEU A 13 19.16 10.76 34.12
N ALA A 14 18.90 11.91 33.53
CA ALA A 14 17.66 12.17 32.82
C ALA A 14 17.62 11.24 31.59
N CYS A 15 17.04 10.07 31.79
CA CYS A 15 16.69 9.15 30.70
C CYS A 15 15.57 9.83 29.91
N THR A 16 15.93 10.63 28.91
CA THR A 16 14.98 11.17 27.95
C THR A 16 14.41 10.00 27.17
N LEU A 17 13.24 9.54 27.58
CA LEU A 17 12.40 8.67 26.78
C LEU A 17 12.05 9.41 25.49
N GLN A 18 12.85 9.21 24.45
CA GLN A 18 12.51 9.60 23.10
C GLN A 18 11.34 8.70 22.68
N MET A 19 10.12 9.18 22.90
CA MET A 19 8.95 8.58 22.28
C MET A 19 9.10 8.75 20.78
N PRO A 20 9.10 7.63 20.01
CA PRO A 20 9.08 7.74 18.55
C PRO A 20 7.81 8.52 18.18
N ALA A 21 7.98 9.66 17.54
CA ALA A 21 6.85 10.40 16.99
C ALA A 21 6.09 9.46 16.06
N GLN A 22 4.85 9.15 16.38
CA GLN A 22 4.00 8.35 15.52
C GLN A 22 3.78 9.12 14.22
N VAL A 23 4.43 8.69 13.16
CA VAL A 23 4.21 9.23 11.83
C VAL A 23 2.78 8.90 11.43
N LYS A 24 1.93 9.92 11.33
CA LYS A 24 0.57 9.73 10.81
C LYS A 24 0.67 9.24 9.36
N THR A 25 0.09 8.10 9.10
CA THR A 25 0.00 7.54 7.77
C THR A 25 -1.45 7.46 7.32
N TYR A 26 -1.67 7.79 6.07
CA TYR A 26 -2.99 7.80 5.46
C TYR A 26 -3.05 6.72 4.40
N LYS A 27 -4.18 6.03 4.32
CA LYS A 27 -4.42 5.01 3.30
C LYS A 27 -5.39 5.57 2.26
N TYR A 28 -5.05 5.36 1.00
CA TYR A 28 -5.89 5.74 -0.12
C TYR A 28 -6.12 4.55 -1.03
N ARG A 29 -7.33 4.44 -1.54
CA ARG A 29 -7.66 3.51 -2.63
C ARG A 29 -7.48 4.26 -3.94
N VAL A 30 -6.63 3.76 -4.80
CA VAL A 30 -6.41 4.25 -6.15
C VAL A 30 -7.05 3.27 -7.11
N ASN A 31 -8.01 3.73 -7.92
CA ASN A 31 -8.65 2.95 -8.96
C ASN A 31 -7.93 3.24 -10.28
N PHE A 32 -7.58 2.18 -11.00
CA PHE A 32 -7.01 2.31 -12.34
C PHE A 32 -8.11 2.25 -13.39
N ARG A 33 -7.92 3.02 -14.46
CA ARG A 33 -8.87 3.11 -15.57
C ARG A 33 -8.95 1.82 -16.36
N ASP A 34 -7.81 1.20 -16.61
CA ASP A 34 -7.68 0.01 -17.44
C ASP A 34 -6.56 -0.93 -16.94
N LYS A 35 -6.32 -1.99 -17.71
CA LYS A 35 -5.22 -2.93 -17.52
C LYS A 35 -4.37 -3.05 -18.81
N ALA A 36 -4.27 -1.98 -19.58
CA ALA A 36 -3.71 -2.01 -20.93
C ALA A 36 -2.23 -2.41 -20.96
N GLU A 37 -1.46 -2.02 -19.96
CA GLU A 37 -0.03 -2.33 -19.86
C GLU A 37 0.27 -3.61 -19.08
N THR A 38 -0.70 -4.53 -18.98
CA THR A 38 -0.41 -5.84 -18.36
C THR A 38 0.42 -6.70 -19.32
N THR A 39 1.38 -7.43 -18.77
CA THR A 39 2.17 -8.42 -19.53
C THR A 39 1.42 -9.73 -19.75
N TYR A 40 0.24 -9.88 -19.16
CA TYR A 40 -0.57 -11.08 -19.24
C TYR A 40 -1.64 -10.95 -20.29
N THR A 41 -1.94 -12.08 -20.98
CA THR A 41 -2.97 -12.18 -22.00
C THR A 41 -4.06 -13.17 -21.60
N LEU A 42 -5.25 -13.01 -22.14
CA LEU A 42 -6.35 -13.94 -21.89
C LEU A 42 -6.11 -15.33 -22.51
N ASP A 43 -5.25 -15.42 -23.53
CA ASP A 43 -4.92 -16.66 -24.22
C ASP A 43 -4.06 -17.60 -23.36
N ASN A 44 -3.36 -17.06 -22.36
CA ASN A 44 -2.52 -17.85 -21.45
C ASN A 44 -2.91 -17.63 -19.98
N PRO A 45 -4.06 -18.12 -19.55
CA PRO A 45 -4.56 -17.94 -18.18
C PRO A 45 -3.72 -18.65 -17.12
N SER A 46 -2.96 -19.68 -17.49
CA SER A 46 -2.09 -20.40 -16.58
C SER A 46 -0.92 -19.55 -16.05
N ALA A 47 -0.60 -18.44 -16.72
CA ALA A 47 0.45 -17.54 -16.29
C ALA A 47 0.08 -16.72 -15.03
N TYR A 48 -1.22 -16.57 -14.73
CA TYR A 48 -1.70 -15.74 -13.61
C TYR A 48 -2.82 -16.37 -12.77
N LEU A 49 -3.39 -17.50 -13.22
CA LEU A 49 -4.35 -18.29 -12.47
C LEU A 49 -3.74 -19.64 -12.06
N SER A 50 -4.02 -20.07 -10.84
CA SER A 50 -3.62 -21.40 -10.41
C SER A 50 -4.42 -22.48 -11.13
N GLU A 51 -3.83 -23.66 -11.30
CA GLU A 51 -4.48 -24.84 -11.89
C GLU A 51 -5.85 -25.11 -11.24
N ARG A 52 -5.91 -25.06 -9.90
CA ARG A 52 -7.15 -25.21 -9.13
C ARG A 52 -8.22 -24.18 -9.48
N ALA A 53 -7.81 -22.95 -9.79
CA ALA A 53 -8.73 -21.89 -10.20
C ALA A 53 -9.27 -22.16 -11.61
N LEU A 54 -8.43 -22.64 -12.52
CA LEU A 54 -8.80 -23.00 -13.88
C LEU A 54 -9.77 -24.20 -13.88
N GLU A 55 -9.48 -25.25 -13.12
CA GLU A 55 -10.38 -26.42 -12.99
C GLU A 55 -11.74 -26.03 -12.43
N ARG A 56 -11.79 -25.14 -11.40
CA ARG A 56 -13.04 -24.68 -10.85
C ARG A 56 -13.87 -23.91 -11.89
N ARG A 57 -13.24 -23.08 -12.71
CA ARG A 57 -13.90 -22.34 -13.80
C ARG A 57 -14.43 -23.29 -14.86
N MET A 58 -13.66 -24.29 -15.26
CA MET A 58 -14.11 -25.30 -16.20
C MET A 58 -15.34 -26.05 -15.69
N ARG A 59 -15.33 -26.48 -14.43
CA ARG A 59 -16.49 -27.13 -13.81
C ARG A 59 -17.73 -26.25 -13.75
N GLN A 60 -17.55 -24.96 -13.55
CA GLN A 60 -18.62 -23.97 -13.47
C GLN A 60 -19.00 -23.38 -14.84
N ARG A 61 -18.31 -23.78 -15.92
CA ARG A 61 -18.47 -23.21 -17.27
C ARG A 61 -18.32 -21.70 -17.32
N LEU A 62 -17.41 -21.14 -16.50
CA LEU A 62 -17.11 -19.73 -16.46
C LEU A 62 -15.88 -19.42 -17.32
N PRO A 63 -16.00 -18.58 -18.35
CA PRO A 63 -14.86 -18.16 -19.15
C PRO A 63 -13.90 -17.31 -18.30
N VAL A 64 -12.63 -17.29 -18.68
CA VAL A 64 -11.64 -16.35 -18.17
C VAL A 64 -11.85 -15.03 -18.90
N ASP A 65 -11.90 -13.95 -18.16
CA ASP A 65 -12.13 -12.62 -18.71
C ASP A 65 -11.11 -11.57 -18.21
N SER A 66 -11.25 -10.33 -18.67
CA SER A 66 -10.35 -9.24 -18.31
C SER A 66 -10.30 -8.91 -16.82
N THR A 67 -11.34 -9.28 -16.05
CA THR A 67 -11.36 -9.06 -14.60
C THR A 67 -10.38 -9.97 -13.87
N ASP A 68 -10.05 -11.11 -14.48
CA ASP A 68 -9.09 -12.08 -13.94
C ASP A 68 -7.63 -11.63 -14.10
N LEU A 69 -7.37 -10.76 -15.07
CA LEU A 69 -6.03 -10.23 -15.28
C LEU A 69 -5.54 -9.52 -14.01
N PRO A 70 -4.27 -9.70 -13.65
CA PRO A 70 -3.65 -8.96 -12.54
C PRO A 70 -3.68 -7.45 -12.79
N VAL A 71 -3.57 -6.69 -11.71
CA VAL A 71 -3.32 -5.24 -11.80
C VAL A 71 -1.97 -5.01 -12.48
N CYS A 72 -1.91 -4.02 -13.37
CA CYS A 72 -0.68 -3.67 -14.06
C CYS A 72 0.45 -3.34 -13.10
N GLN A 73 1.54 -4.10 -13.17
CA GLN A 73 2.70 -3.87 -12.31
C GLN A 73 3.40 -2.56 -12.65
N SER A 74 3.47 -2.18 -13.93
CA SER A 74 4.04 -0.90 -14.37
C SER A 74 3.35 0.30 -13.71
N TYR A 75 2.02 0.26 -13.56
CA TYR A 75 1.28 1.32 -12.88
C TYR A 75 1.63 1.40 -11.40
N ILE A 76 1.77 0.25 -10.74
CA ILE A 76 2.19 0.19 -9.33
C ILE A 76 3.61 0.76 -9.17
N ASP A 77 4.53 0.42 -10.06
CA ASP A 77 5.91 0.90 -10.03
C ASP A 77 5.99 2.41 -10.24
N MET A 78 5.15 2.97 -11.13
CA MET A 78 5.02 4.42 -11.29
C MET A 78 4.47 5.10 -10.04
N LEU A 79 3.53 4.49 -9.33
CA LEU A 79 3.05 4.99 -8.04
C LEU A 79 4.16 5.00 -6.99
N VAL A 80 4.93 3.92 -6.88
CA VAL A 80 6.08 3.83 -5.98
C VAL A 80 7.09 4.93 -6.27
N GLY A 81 7.34 5.22 -7.56
CA GLY A 81 8.19 6.33 -7.99
C GLY A 81 7.69 7.72 -7.55
N LYS A 82 6.41 7.87 -7.20
CA LYS A 82 5.85 9.10 -6.62
C LYS A 82 5.94 9.16 -5.09
N GLY A 83 6.50 8.15 -4.45
CA GLY A 83 6.69 8.11 -3.00
C GLY A 83 5.53 7.54 -2.22
N VAL A 84 4.64 6.78 -2.85
CA VAL A 84 3.59 6.04 -2.16
C VAL A 84 4.01 4.58 -1.93
N CYS A 85 3.52 3.99 -0.84
CA CYS A 85 3.79 2.60 -0.51
C CYS A 85 2.53 1.75 -0.80
N PRO A 86 2.58 0.82 -1.77
CA PRO A 86 1.46 -0.07 -2.04
C PRO A 86 1.32 -1.09 -0.91
N VAL A 87 0.12 -1.20 -0.34
CA VAL A 87 -0.20 -2.09 0.79
C VAL A 87 -0.98 -3.32 0.33
N SER A 88 -1.92 -3.12 -0.58
CA SER A 88 -2.81 -4.18 -1.06
C SER A 88 -3.28 -3.88 -2.47
N LYS A 89 -3.56 -4.92 -3.23
CA LYS A 89 -4.08 -4.80 -4.60
C LYS A 89 -5.28 -5.73 -4.81
N SER A 90 -6.26 -5.27 -5.60
CA SER A 90 -7.44 -6.05 -5.99
C SER A 90 -7.57 -6.07 -7.50
N LYS A 91 -7.41 -7.26 -8.09
CA LYS A 91 -7.57 -7.45 -9.53
C LYS A 91 -9.01 -7.27 -10.00
N TRP A 92 -9.99 -7.64 -9.16
CA TRP A 92 -11.42 -7.57 -9.48
C TRP A 92 -11.90 -6.14 -9.67
N ASN A 93 -11.46 -5.24 -8.79
CA ASN A 93 -11.83 -3.83 -8.83
C ASN A 93 -10.79 -2.98 -9.58
N ASN A 94 -9.72 -3.57 -10.08
CA ASN A 94 -8.59 -2.87 -10.67
C ASN A 94 -8.06 -1.74 -9.80
N THR A 95 -7.83 -2.05 -8.52
CA THR A 95 -7.46 -1.06 -7.50
C THR A 95 -6.22 -1.45 -6.73
N VAL A 96 -5.55 -0.44 -6.22
CA VAL A 96 -4.44 -0.58 -5.28
C VAL A 96 -4.72 0.29 -4.05
N VAL A 97 -4.47 -0.24 -2.87
CA VAL A 97 -4.46 0.55 -1.63
C VAL A 97 -3.02 0.97 -1.38
N VAL A 98 -2.81 2.26 -1.27
CA VAL A 98 -1.51 2.85 -0.99
C VAL A 98 -1.50 3.55 0.36
N GLN A 99 -0.34 3.56 0.98
CA GLN A 99 -0.08 4.28 2.22
C GLN A 99 0.86 5.44 1.95
N VAL A 100 0.53 6.60 2.49
CA VAL A 100 1.32 7.83 2.36
C VAL A 100 1.47 8.51 3.72
N SER A 101 2.57 9.17 3.92
CA SER A 101 2.79 10.06 5.07
C SER A 101 2.38 11.50 4.77
N ASP A 102 2.42 11.88 3.50
CA ASP A 102 2.07 13.21 3.01
C ASP A 102 0.90 13.12 2.01
N THR A 103 -0.19 13.78 2.34
CA THR A 103 -1.40 13.80 1.51
C THR A 103 -1.22 14.53 0.18
N SER A 104 -0.26 15.46 0.08
CA SER A 104 0.03 16.18 -1.17
C SER A 104 0.49 15.29 -2.31
N VAL A 105 1.03 14.10 -1.98
CA VAL A 105 1.44 13.11 -2.97
C VAL A 105 0.23 12.53 -3.73
N ILE A 106 -0.93 12.49 -3.08
CA ILE A 106 -2.16 11.94 -3.69
C ILE A 106 -2.64 12.78 -4.86
N ASP A 107 -2.48 14.10 -4.81
CA ASP A 107 -2.82 14.97 -5.93
C ASP A 107 -1.96 14.66 -7.16
N LYS A 108 -0.69 14.37 -6.94
CA LYS A 108 0.23 13.94 -8.01
C LYS A 108 -0.13 12.56 -8.57
N VAL A 109 -0.61 11.67 -7.72
CA VAL A 109 -1.10 10.34 -8.13
C VAL A 109 -2.40 10.48 -8.93
N ALA A 110 -3.33 11.31 -8.48
CA ALA A 110 -4.61 11.54 -9.16
C ALA A 110 -4.43 12.19 -10.55
N ALA A 111 -3.33 12.92 -10.77
CA ALA A 111 -3.01 13.52 -12.05
C ALA A 111 -2.48 12.54 -13.11
N LEU A 112 -2.21 11.28 -12.74
CA LEU A 112 -1.70 10.29 -13.67
C LEU A 112 -2.80 9.82 -14.65
N PRO A 113 -2.49 9.64 -15.93
CA PRO A 113 -3.50 9.38 -16.97
C PRO A 113 -4.20 8.03 -16.82
N PHE A 114 -3.55 7.05 -16.18
CA PHE A 114 -4.09 5.71 -15.94
C PHE A 114 -4.88 5.60 -14.63
N VAL A 115 -4.91 6.66 -13.81
CA VAL A 115 -5.69 6.73 -12.59
C VAL A 115 -7.08 7.28 -12.90
N ASP A 116 -8.11 6.54 -12.53
CA ASP A 116 -9.50 6.97 -12.67
C ASP A 116 -9.94 7.81 -11.48
N SER A 117 -9.68 7.32 -10.27
CA SER A 117 -10.04 8.02 -9.04
C SER A 117 -9.15 7.59 -7.87
N SER A 118 -8.98 8.50 -6.93
CA SER A 118 -8.33 8.22 -5.64
C SER A 118 -9.26 8.64 -4.50
N ARG A 119 -9.43 7.77 -3.52
CA ARG A 119 -10.29 8.03 -2.35
C ARG A 119 -9.58 7.62 -1.08
N GLN A 120 -9.69 8.43 -0.04
CA GLN A 120 -9.17 8.07 1.26
C GLN A 120 -9.88 6.81 1.77
N TYR A 121 -9.09 5.83 2.17
CA TYR A 121 -9.59 4.58 2.73
C TYR A 121 -9.73 4.75 4.25
N SER A 122 -10.95 4.99 4.70
CA SER A 122 -11.28 4.99 6.12
C SER A 122 -11.62 3.55 6.52
N CYS A 123 -10.70 2.89 7.23
CA CYS A 123 -11.03 1.63 7.89
C CYS A 123 -11.69 1.95 9.25
N PRO A 124 -12.95 1.59 9.48
CA PRO A 124 -13.62 1.86 10.76
C PRO A 124 -12.94 1.19 11.96
N GLN A 125 -12.12 0.17 11.71
CA GLN A 125 -11.42 -0.62 12.73
C GLN A 125 -9.98 -0.15 12.99
N CYS A 126 -9.49 0.86 12.27
CA CYS A 126 -8.12 1.36 12.42
C CYS A 126 -8.09 2.78 13.04
N GLN A 127 -9.12 3.15 13.77
CA GLN A 127 -9.04 4.32 14.65
C GLN A 127 -8.32 3.91 15.94
N PRO A 128 -7.33 4.71 16.39
CA PRO A 128 -6.62 4.46 17.64
C PRO A 128 -7.55 4.57 18.84
#